data_65f321dced9d22f9b6de6f23dc2ca0e9
#
_entry.id   65f321dced9d22f9b6de6f23dc2ca0e9
#
_cell.length_a   1.000
_cell.length_b   1.000
_cell.length_c   1.000
_cell.angle_alpha   90.00
_cell.angle_beta   90.00
_cell.angle_gamma   90.00
#
_symmetry.space_group_name_H-M   'P 1'
#
loop_
_entity.id
_entity.type
_entity.pdbx_description
1 polymer ?
#
loop_
_entity_poly.entity_id
_entity_poly.type
_entity_poly.pdbx_seq_one_letter_code
_entity_poly.pdbx_strand_id
1 'polypeptide(L)'
;MPIHFNDSDVVSGVSGLSSALIVPCYMCPAVTVAVREKKPFIQFFRNFLKSAPFEQYMTTLQSRLKEHGVKTKVFKSIPSHEWFMCMWTSGKRKKLQKCAEQYDAVIVLGCDSATETVRDAVKSTDCKVIEGMEVAGIMNAQIRFHLPG
;
A
#
# COMPACT_ATOMS: atom_id res chain seq x y z
N MET A 1 -0.28 -13.35 -13.14
CA MET A 1 1.06 -12.75 -13.03
C MET A 1 0.96 -11.43 -12.28
N PRO A 2 1.90 -11.11 -11.39
CA PRO A 2 1.83 -9.84 -10.66
C PRO A 2 2.04 -8.64 -11.59
N ILE A 3 1.47 -7.52 -11.17
CA ILE A 3 1.59 -6.25 -11.88
C ILE A 3 2.85 -5.55 -11.40
N HIS A 4 3.63 -5.02 -12.34
CA HIS A 4 4.82 -4.22 -12.05
C HIS A 4 4.43 -2.75 -11.93
N PHE A 5 5.06 -2.05 -10.98
CA PHE A 5 4.77 -0.65 -10.67
C PHE A 5 6.00 0.25 -10.78
N ASN A 6 5.74 1.48 -11.16
CA ASN A 6 6.65 2.61 -10.95
C ASN A 6 6.17 3.43 -9.76
N ASP A 7 7.10 4.15 -9.13
CA ASP A 7 6.75 5.07 -8.05
C ASP A 7 6.09 6.33 -8.61
N SER A 8 5.01 6.77 -7.97
CA SER A 8 4.37 8.04 -8.27
C SER A 8 4.94 9.17 -7.41
N ASP A 9 4.76 10.40 -7.83
CA ASP A 9 5.13 11.58 -7.04
C ASP A 9 4.06 11.85 -5.97
N VAL A 10 4.16 11.12 -4.87
CA VAL A 10 3.23 11.24 -3.74
C VAL A 10 3.40 12.57 -3.00
N VAL A 11 4.62 13.08 -2.93
CA VAL A 11 4.93 14.32 -2.22
C VAL A 11 4.16 15.50 -2.82
N SER A 12 4.15 15.64 -4.14
CA SER A 12 3.33 16.65 -4.82
C SER A 12 1.84 16.44 -4.59
N GLY A 13 1.39 15.18 -4.57
CA GLY A 13 -0.02 14.84 -4.36
C GLY A 13 -0.57 15.26 -2.99
N VAL A 14 0.27 15.25 -1.96
CA VAL A 14 -0.12 15.63 -0.59
C VAL A 14 0.29 17.06 -0.21
N SER A 15 0.80 17.83 -1.13
CA SER A 15 1.24 19.21 -0.87
C SER A 15 0.07 20.04 -0.30
N GLY A 16 0.32 20.70 0.82
CA GLY A 16 -0.70 21.49 1.53
C GLY A 16 -1.62 20.71 2.44
N LEU A 17 -1.49 19.39 2.52
CA LEU A 17 -2.27 18.55 3.43
C LEU A 17 -1.52 18.32 4.74
N SER A 18 -2.26 18.06 5.83
CA SER A 18 -1.70 17.84 7.17
C SER A 18 -1.51 16.37 7.50
N SER A 19 -2.33 15.49 6.94
CA SER A 19 -2.32 14.08 7.27
C SER A 19 -2.69 13.20 6.09
N ALA A 20 -2.16 11.98 6.07
CA ALA A 20 -2.48 10.99 5.05
C ALA A 20 -2.46 9.58 5.64
N LEU A 21 -3.39 8.76 5.18
CA LEU A 21 -3.45 7.35 5.52
C LEU A 21 -2.88 6.54 4.35
N ILE A 22 -1.87 5.73 4.61
CA ILE A 22 -1.28 4.84 3.60
C ILE A 22 -2.03 3.52 3.62
N VAL A 23 -2.59 3.14 2.49
CA VAL A 23 -3.34 1.88 2.33
C VAL A 23 -2.60 0.98 1.34
N PRO A 24 -1.83 0.02 1.84
CA PRO A 24 -1.03 -0.85 0.99
C PRO A 24 -1.77 -2.14 0.63
N CYS A 25 -1.56 -2.61 -0.59
CA CYS A 25 -1.86 -3.99 -0.99
C CYS A 25 -0.58 -4.82 -0.88
N TYR A 26 -0.61 -5.89 -0.09
CA TYR A 26 0.59 -6.72 0.16
C TYR A 26 0.83 -7.79 -0.91
N MET A 27 0.30 -7.63 -2.11
CA MET A 27 0.50 -8.57 -3.21
C MET A 27 1.38 -7.96 -4.31
N CYS A 28 0.81 -7.42 -5.36
CA CYS A 28 1.58 -6.92 -6.51
C CYS A 28 2.62 -5.84 -6.16
N PRO A 29 2.30 -4.81 -5.37
CA PRO A 29 3.30 -3.82 -4.97
C PRO A 29 4.45 -4.43 -4.16
N ALA A 30 4.14 -5.35 -3.25
CA ALA A 30 5.15 -6.01 -2.44
C ALA A 30 6.09 -6.87 -3.28
N VAL A 31 5.55 -7.58 -4.29
CA VAL A 31 6.35 -8.35 -5.24
C VAL A 31 7.25 -7.42 -6.06
N THR A 32 6.73 -6.30 -6.53
CA THR A 32 7.53 -5.31 -7.27
C THR A 32 8.73 -4.83 -6.46
N VAL A 33 8.52 -4.45 -5.21
CA VAL A 33 9.59 -3.98 -4.34
C VAL A 33 10.60 -5.09 -4.06
N ALA A 34 10.14 -6.30 -3.79
CA ALA A 34 11.02 -7.45 -3.54
C ALA A 34 11.92 -7.75 -4.73
N VAL A 35 11.38 -7.73 -5.95
CA VAL A 35 12.15 -7.95 -7.18
C VAL A 35 13.15 -6.81 -7.41
N ARG A 36 12.72 -5.56 -7.22
CA ARG A 36 13.59 -4.38 -7.36
C ARG A 36 14.79 -4.44 -6.42
N GLU A 37 14.55 -4.80 -5.17
CA GLU A 37 15.56 -4.87 -4.12
C GLU A 37 16.36 -6.18 -4.12
N LYS A 38 15.98 -7.14 -4.96
CA LYS A 38 16.57 -8.50 -5.00
C LYS A 38 16.57 -9.18 -3.63
N LYS A 39 15.46 -9.03 -2.89
CA LYS A 39 15.27 -9.58 -1.55
C LYS A 39 14.07 -10.54 -1.51
N PRO A 40 14.01 -11.45 -0.52
CA PRO A 40 12.86 -12.33 -0.38
C PRO A 40 11.56 -11.55 -0.24
N PHE A 41 10.53 -11.99 -0.94
CA PHE A 41 9.18 -11.38 -0.90
C PHE A 41 8.57 -11.46 0.50
N ILE A 42 8.68 -12.62 1.14
CA ILE A 42 8.14 -12.87 2.48
C ILE A 42 9.26 -13.31 3.40
N GLN A 43 9.39 -12.65 4.55
CA GLN A 43 10.23 -13.12 5.64
C GLN A 43 9.37 -13.88 6.63
N PHE A 44 9.34 -15.19 6.45
CA PHE A 44 8.44 -16.11 7.14
C PHE A 44 8.51 -16.07 8.67
N PHE A 45 9.68 -15.80 9.22
CA PHE A 45 9.89 -15.84 10.67
C PHE A 45 9.81 -14.49 11.38
N ARG A 46 9.90 -13.39 10.67
CA ARG A 46 9.89 -12.06 11.31
C ARG A 46 8.54 -11.35 11.23
N ASN A 47 7.83 -11.44 10.14
CA ASN A 47 6.67 -10.59 9.89
C ASN A 47 5.45 -11.36 9.39
N PHE A 48 5.31 -12.59 9.77
CA PHE A 48 4.19 -13.49 9.41
C PHE A 48 3.35 -13.00 8.22
N LEU A 49 3.73 -13.39 7.01
CA LEU A 49 3.04 -13.05 5.76
C LEU A 49 3.15 -11.57 5.32
N LYS A 50 4.07 -10.81 5.87
CA LYS A 50 4.38 -9.46 5.39
C LYS A 50 5.70 -9.44 4.65
N SER A 51 5.79 -8.61 3.62
CA SER A 51 7.04 -8.38 2.89
C SER A 51 7.90 -7.37 3.63
N ALA A 52 9.05 -7.79 4.11
CA ALA A 52 9.99 -6.88 4.77
C ALA A 52 10.52 -5.77 3.85
N PRO A 53 10.86 -6.02 2.56
CA PRO A 53 11.22 -4.96 1.63
C PRO A 53 10.09 -3.93 1.46
N PHE A 54 8.87 -4.37 1.38
CA PHE A 54 7.71 -3.47 1.25
C PHE A 54 7.47 -2.65 2.53
N GLU A 55 7.67 -3.23 3.69
CA GLU A 55 7.58 -2.49 4.96
C GLU A 55 8.65 -1.39 5.05
N GLN A 56 9.86 -1.67 4.59
CA GLN A 56 10.94 -0.68 4.50
C GLN A 56 10.58 0.43 3.51
N TYR A 57 10.00 0.08 2.38
CA TYR A 57 9.50 1.03 1.39
C TYR A 57 8.47 1.99 2.01
N MET A 58 7.49 1.46 2.74
CA MET A 58 6.48 2.28 3.42
C MET A 58 7.10 3.18 4.50
N THR A 59 8.04 2.66 5.28
CA THR A 59 8.75 3.45 6.30
C THR A 59 9.51 4.61 5.67
N THR A 60 10.20 4.38 4.57
CA THR A 60 10.90 5.42 3.82
C THR A 60 9.93 6.47 3.30
N LEU A 61 8.80 6.05 2.76
CA LEU A 61 7.75 6.95 2.29
C LEU A 61 7.19 7.81 3.44
N GLN A 62 6.92 7.21 4.59
CA GLN A 62 6.46 7.93 5.78
C GLN A 62 7.48 8.97 6.24
N SER A 63 8.77 8.64 6.22
CA SER A 63 9.84 9.57 6.58
C SER A 63 9.89 10.77 5.64
N ARG A 64 9.80 10.52 4.33
CA ARG A 64 9.75 11.59 3.32
C ARG A 64 8.55 12.52 3.50
N LEU A 65 7.38 11.96 3.75
CA LEU A 65 6.16 12.74 3.98
C LEU A 65 6.24 13.55 5.29
N LYS A 66 6.84 12.97 6.31
CA LYS A 66 7.07 13.68 7.58
C LYS A 66 7.98 14.90 7.40
N GLU A 67 9.01 14.79 6.58
CA GLU A 67 9.89 15.93 6.23
C GLU A 67 9.13 17.07 5.56
N HIS A 68 8.02 16.77 4.89
CA HIS A 68 7.15 17.76 4.25
C HIS A 68 5.96 18.17 5.15
N GLY A 69 5.99 17.82 6.43
CA GLY A 69 4.97 18.23 7.40
C GLY A 69 3.69 17.41 7.37
N VAL A 70 3.70 16.26 6.70
CA VAL A 70 2.51 15.39 6.60
C VAL A 70 2.62 14.25 7.61
N LYS A 71 1.65 14.15 8.50
CA LYS A 71 1.52 13.03 9.44
C LYS A 71 0.91 11.84 8.72
N THR A 72 1.51 10.67 8.86
CA THR A 72 1.06 9.47 8.17
C THR A 72 0.84 8.31 9.11
N LYS A 73 -0.06 7.42 8.72
CA LYS A 73 -0.29 6.14 9.37
C LYS A 73 -0.54 5.09 8.28
N VAL A 74 -0.07 3.87 8.51
CA VAL A 74 -0.37 2.74 7.64
C VAL A 74 -1.64 2.07 8.12
N PHE A 75 -2.62 1.92 7.23
CA PHE A 75 -3.87 1.24 7.53
C PHE A 75 -3.61 -0.25 7.81
N LYS A 76 -4.14 -0.72 8.92
CA LYS A 76 -4.07 -2.13 9.31
C LYS A 76 -5.45 -2.61 9.72
N SER A 77 -5.87 -3.73 9.19
CA SER A 77 -7.10 -4.39 9.63
C SER A 77 -6.82 -5.80 10.11
N ILE A 78 -7.33 -6.11 11.30
CA ILE A 78 -7.26 -7.45 11.88
C ILE A 78 -8.61 -8.14 11.58
N PRO A 79 -8.65 -9.44 11.30
CA PRO A 79 -7.64 -10.47 11.53
C PRO A 79 -6.69 -10.74 10.38
N SER A 80 -6.96 -10.27 9.21
CA SER A 80 -6.10 -10.58 8.08
C SER A 80 -5.95 -9.38 7.17
N HIS A 81 -4.86 -9.01 7.04
CA HIS A 81 -4.00 -8.51 5.99
C HIS A 81 -4.75 -7.77 4.87
N GLU A 82 -4.18 -6.69 4.51
CA GLU A 82 -4.55 -5.85 3.37
C GLU A 82 -4.16 -6.54 2.05
N TRP A 83 -4.44 -7.82 1.95
CA TRP A 83 -4.23 -8.61 0.74
C TRP A 83 -5.41 -8.48 -0.18
N PHE A 84 -5.17 -8.57 -1.47
CA PHE A 84 -6.23 -8.58 -2.47
C PHE A 84 -7.24 -7.44 -2.30
N MET A 85 -6.74 -6.21 -2.26
CA MET A 85 -7.59 -5.03 -2.12
C MET A 85 -8.70 -4.97 -3.19
N CYS A 86 -8.45 -5.51 -4.36
CA CYS A 86 -9.45 -5.62 -5.42
C CYS A 86 -10.67 -6.48 -5.07
N MET A 87 -10.59 -7.26 -4.00
CA MET A 87 -11.67 -8.17 -3.55
C MET A 87 -12.05 -7.95 -2.08
N TRP A 88 -11.86 -6.78 -1.55
CA TRP A 88 -12.18 -6.50 -0.15
C TRP A 88 -13.67 -6.62 0.13
N THR A 89 -13.99 -7.19 1.29
CA THR A 89 -15.34 -7.30 1.81
C THR A 89 -15.91 -5.92 2.18
N SER A 90 -17.23 -5.83 2.29
CA SER A 90 -17.90 -4.61 2.77
C SER A 90 -17.45 -4.21 4.17
N GLY A 91 -17.14 -5.19 5.04
CA GLY A 91 -16.64 -4.93 6.38
C GLY A 91 -15.29 -4.23 6.40
N LYS A 92 -14.34 -4.65 5.54
CA LYS A 92 -13.04 -3.98 5.39
C LYS A 92 -13.18 -2.58 4.82
N ARG A 93 -14.06 -2.39 3.84
CA ARG A 93 -14.34 -1.08 3.24
C ARG A 93 -14.90 -0.10 4.29
N LYS A 94 -15.80 -0.55 5.16
CA LYS A 94 -16.33 0.26 6.28
C LYS A 94 -15.25 0.62 7.30
N LYS A 95 -14.34 -0.30 7.61
CA LYS A 95 -13.20 0.01 8.49
C LYS A 95 -12.29 1.07 7.89
N LEU A 96 -11.99 0.97 6.61
CA LEU A 96 -11.22 1.98 5.90
C LEU A 96 -11.93 3.33 5.91
N GLN A 97 -13.23 3.37 5.62
CA GLN A 97 -14.03 4.58 5.64
C GLN A 97 -13.92 5.30 6.99
N LYS A 98 -14.14 4.59 8.09
CA LYS A 98 -14.03 5.16 9.45
C LYS A 98 -12.63 5.68 9.76
N CYS A 99 -11.60 4.96 9.34
CA CYS A 99 -10.23 5.39 9.54
C CYS A 99 -9.90 6.64 8.71
N ALA A 100 -10.35 6.67 7.47
CA ALA A 100 -10.10 7.76 6.52
C ALA A 100 -10.75 9.09 6.94
N GLU A 101 -11.84 9.05 7.69
CA GLU A 101 -12.50 10.25 8.22
C GLU A 101 -11.57 11.12 9.07
N GLN A 102 -10.49 10.56 9.60
CA GLN A 102 -9.51 11.24 10.42
C GLN A 102 -8.32 11.82 9.64
N TYR A 103 -8.29 11.63 8.32
CA TYR A 103 -7.16 12.02 7.48
C TYR A 103 -7.62 12.88 6.30
N ASP A 104 -6.72 13.75 5.82
CA ASP A 104 -6.99 14.61 4.67
C ASP A 104 -6.92 13.86 3.36
N ALA A 105 -6.10 12.82 3.30
CA ALA A 105 -5.91 12.01 2.10
C ALA A 105 -5.66 10.54 2.43
N VAL A 106 -5.92 9.70 1.43
CA VAL A 106 -5.55 8.29 1.42
C VAL A 106 -4.58 8.07 0.27
N ILE A 107 -3.42 7.50 0.58
CA ILE A 107 -2.41 7.13 -0.41
C ILE A 107 -2.52 5.63 -0.66
N VAL A 108 -2.88 5.25 -1.88
CA VAL A 108 -3.05 3.84 -2.25
C VAL A 108 -1.75 3.30 -2.83
N LEU A 109 -1.22 2.26 -2.22
CA LEU A 109 -0.10 1.50 -2.76
C LEU A 109 -0.64 0.21 -3.38
N GLY A 110 -1.12 0.31 -4.61
CA GLY A 110 -1.75 -0.81 -5.31
C GLY A 110 -2.07 -0.47 -6.76
N CYS A 111 -2.71 -1.40 -7.44
CA CYS A 111 -3.14 -1.25 -8.83
C CYS A 111 -4.40 -0.38 -8.95
N ASP A 112 -4.85 -0.16 -10.18
CA ASP A 112 -6.06 0.60 -10.45
C ASP A 112 -7.29 0.01 -9.75
N SER A 113 -7.38 -1.33 -9.68
CA SER A 113 -8.46 -2.00 -8.94
C SER A 113 -8.42 -1.70 -7.45
N ALA A 114 -7.24 -1.63 -6.85
CA ALA A 114 -7.08 -1.23 -5.45
C ALA A 114 -7.50 0.23 -5.26
N THR A 115 -7.10 1.11 -6.15
CA THR A 115 -7.47 2.53 -6.12
C THR A 115 -8.98 2.72 -6.20
N GLU A 116 -9.64 2.02 -7.11
CA GLU A 116 -11.11 2.08 -7.22
C GLU A 116 -11.82 1.49 -5.99
N THR A 117 -11.26 0.44 -5.40
CA THR A 117 -11.77 -0.10 -4.14
C THR A 117 -11.73 0.96 -3.03
N VAL A 118 -10.63 1.70 -2.92
CA VAL A 118 -10.48 2.77 -1.94
C VAL A 118 -11.42 3.93 -2.26
N ARG A 119 -11.52 4.36 -3.51
CA ARG A 119 -12.45 5.43 -3.91
C ARG A 119 -13.88 5.10 -3.52
N ASP A 120 -14.32 3.88 -3.79
CA ASP A 120 -15.65 3.43 -3.39
C ASP A 120 -15.81 3.43 -1.87
N ALA A 121 -14.81 2.95 -1.15
CA ALA A 121 -14.87 2.87 0.31
C ALA A 121 -14.93 4.25 0.99
N VAL A 122 -14.26 5.26 0.47
CA VAL A 122 -14.16 6.60 1.08
C VAL A 122 -15.00 7.67 0.38
N LYS A 123 -15.85 7.30 -0.56
CA LYS A 123 -16.65 8.25 -1.37
C LYS A 123 -17.56 9.18 -0.55
N SER A 124 -17.95 8.75 0.64
CA SER A 124 -18.77 9.56 1.55
C SER A 124 -17.96 10.44 2.49
N THR A 125 -16.64 10.41 2.39
CA THR A 125 -15.73 11.25 3.17
C THR A 125 -15.15 12.37 2.30
N ASP A 126 -14.57 13.39 2.93
CA ASP A 126 -13.87 14.46 2.21
C ASP A 126 -12.42 14.12 1.88
N CYS A 127 -12.06 12.86 2.02
CA CYS A 127 -10.69 12.39 1.87
C CYS A 127 -10.28 12.34 0.40
N LYS A 128 -9.15 12.96 0.08
CA LYS A 128 -8.55 12.89 -1.26
C LYS A 128 -7.90 11.52 -1.46
N VAL A 129 -8.14 10.88 -2.59
CA VAL A 129 -7.49 9.61 -2.95
C VAL A 129 -6.32 9.87 -3.87
N ILE A 130 -5.13 9.40 -3.48
CA ILE A 130 -3.88 9.59 -4.21
C ILE A 130 -3.31 8.24 -4.59
N GLU A 131 -2.99 8.06 -5.86
CA GLU A 131 -2.28 6.87 -6.32
C GLU A 131 -0.81 6.97 -5.93
N GLY A 132 -0.36 6.06 -5.07
CA GLY A 132 1.03 6.03 -4.61
C GLY A 132 1.98 5.31 -5.54
N MET A 133 1.44 4.50 -6.44
CA MET A 133 2.20 3.75 -7.44
C MET A 133 1.43 3.72 -8.76
N GLU A 134 2.15 3.72 -9.88
CA GLU A 134 1.59 3.63 -11.23
C GLU A 134 1.84 2.25 -11.83
N VAL A 135 0.83 1.69 -12.48
CA VAL A 135 0.97 0.43 -13.21
C VAL A 135 1.91 0.63 -14.39
N ALA A 136 3.01 -0.13 -14.40
CA ALA A 136 4.01 -0.10 -15.48
C ALA A 136 3.89 -1.27 -16.45
N GLY A 137 3.11 -2.29 -16.11
CA GLY A 137 2.91 -3.46 -16.95
C GLY A 137 2.79 -4.75 -16.15
N ILE A 138 2.94 -5.87 -16.82
CA ILE A 138 2.87 -7.19 -16.22
C ILE A 138 4.29 -7.67 -15.92
N MET A 139 4.48 -8.19 -14.71
CA MET A 139 5.75 -8.76 -14.29
C MET A 139 5.72 -10.28 -14.47
N ASN A 140 6.74 -10.83 -15.12
CA ASN A 140 6.96 -12.27 -15.13
C ASN A 140 7.80 -12.67 -13.92
N ALA A 141 7.14 -13.09 -12.85
CA ALA A 141 7.80 -13.50 -11.62
C ALA A 141 7.53 -14.98 -11.33
N GLN A 142 8.57 -15.65 -10.83
CA GLN A 142 8.49 -17.03 -10.42
C GLN A 142 8.74 -17.14 -8.91
N ILE A 143 7.84 -17.84 -8.23
CA ILE A 143 8.02 -18.13 -6.82
C ILE A 143 9.02 -19.26 -6.65
N ARG A 144 10.04 -19.02 -5.84
CA ARG A 144 11.01 -20.05 -5.42
C ARG A 144 11.03 -20.10 -3.90
N PHE A 145 10.88 -21.29 -3.38
CA PHE A 145 10.98 -21.50 -1.93
C PHE A 145 12.41 -21.90 -1.58
N HIS A 146 13.06 -21.11 -0.74
CA HIS A 146 14.35 -21.45 -0.17
C HIS A 146 14.11 -21.85 1.28
N LEU A 147 14.27 -23.13 1.59
CA LEU A 147 14.29 -23.59 2.97
C LEU A 147 15.64 -23.18 3.59
N PRO A 148 15.63 -22.62 4.81
CA PRO A 148 16.88 -22.38 5.51
C PRO A 148 17.53 -23.74 5.79
N GLY A 149 18.61 -23.97 5.14
CA GLY A 149 19.44 -25.16 5.31
C GLY A 149 20.66 -24.86 6.11
#